data_98430eedbb9974c81d5d76358a800cbd
#
_entry.id   98430eedbb9974c81d5d76358a800cbd
#
_cell.length_a   1.000
_cell.length_b   1.000
_cell.length_c   1.000
_cell.angle_alpha   90.00
_cell.angle_beta   90.00
_cell.angle_gamma   90.00
#
_symmetry.space_group_name_H-M   'P 1'
#
loop_
_entity.id
_entity.type
_entity.pdbx_description
1 polymer ?
#
loop_
_entity_poly.entity_id
_entity_poly.type
_entity_poly.pdbx_seq_one_letter_code
_entity_poly.pdbx_strand_id
1 'polypeptide(L)'
;MKKLMILGILACTFAVESTAKEIYTAEETRYVTPIELDLASPLQLPQWSPCSPWRVWGIRLDFIYGRSFCVYGIDAGISGYTLTDVYGIEATGFNLVGGDVGGIQLGAIANAVRGDVGGIQVGGAVNWNRGQFGGVQGALVNVNGSFAGAQFGLFNWDSGICYGLQTGVGNVNVNEYLGVSVGVVNLTTRMHGLQMGVVNEIEEVGDGVQIGLINGAKEFTGVQIGLFNVIQNSELPIMAFVNAHF
;
A
#
# COMPACT_ATOMS: atom_id res chain seq x y z
N MET A 1 2.34 10.48 -20.62
CA MET A 1 1.94 10.68 -19.23
C MET A 1 2.34 9.52 -18.31
N LYS A 2 2.23 8.25 -18.72
CA LYS A 2 2.71 7.08 -17.91
C LYS A 2 4.19 7.16 -17.50
N LYS A 3 5.08 7.70 -18.34
CA LYS A 3 6.53 7.81 -18.04
C LYS A 3 6.89 8.88 -16.99
N LEU A 4 6.09 9.94 -16.81
CA LEU A 4 6.39 11.01 -15.85
C LEU A 4 5.98 10.65 -14.42
N MET A 5 4.86 9.93 -14.25
CA MET A 5 4.45 9.40 -12.95
C MET A 5 5.41 8.33 -12.42
N ILE A 6 5.89 7.47 -13.29
CA ILE A 6 6.90 6.44 -12.96
C ILE A 6 8.23 7.09 -12.55
N LEU A 7 8.63 8.22 -13.17
CA LEU A 7 9.89 8.91 -12.83
C LEU A 7 9.86 9.55 -11.43
N GLY A 8 8.73 10.10 -11.00
CA GLY A 8 8.58 10.69 -9.66
C GLY A 8 8.63 9.64 -8.55
N ILE A 9 7.99 8.50 -8.77
CA ILE A 9 8.00 7.37 -7.83
C ILE A 9 9.40 6.71 -7.81
N LEU A 10 10.06 6.57 -8.97
CA LEU A 10 11.44 6.06 -9.04
C LEU A 10 12.46 6.99 -8.36
N ALA A 11 12.30 8.31 -8.41
CA ALA A 11 13.23 9.24 -7.76
C ALA A 11 13.17 9.11 -6.23
N CYS A 12 11.99 8.91 -5.65
CA CYS A 12 11.86 8.58 -4.21
C CYS A 12 12.45 7.21 -3.87
N THR A 13 12.32 6.20 -4.76
CA THR A 13 12.88 4.87 -4.53
C THR A 13 14.40 4.86 -4.60
N PHE A 14 15.02 5.60 -5.52
CA PHE A 14 16.49 5.68 -5.63
C PHE A 14 17.14 6.42 -4.45
N ALA A 15 16.52 7.45 -3.90
CA ALA A 15 17.02 8.13 -2.71
C ALA A 15 17.00 7.22 -1.46
N VAL A 16 16.04 6.30 -1.38
CA VAL A 16 15.95 5.31 -0.28
C VAL A 16 16.88 4.11 -0.51
N GLU A 17 17.16 3.72 -1.76
CA GLU A 17 18.08 2.61 -2.07
C GLU A 17 19.55 2.95 -1.84
N SER A 18 19.97 4.19 -2.05
CA SER A 18 21.37 4.57 -1.86
C SER A 18 21.82 4.60 -0.38
N THR A 19 20.88 4.78 0.55
CA THR A 19 21.15 4.83 2.00
C THR A 19 21.02 3.46 2.70
N ALA A 20 20.42 2.47 2.07
CA ALA A 20 20.08 1.20 2.70
C ALA A 20 21.13 0.08 2.54
N LYS A 21 22.29 0.38 2.00
CA LYS A 21 23.37 -0.61 1.77
C LYS A 21 24.41 -0.69 2.88
N GLU A 22 24.15 -0.09 4.03
CA GLU A 22 24.91 -0.38 5.24
C GLU A 22 24.30 -1.62 5.90
N ILE A 23 24.96 -2.74 5.68
CA ILE A 23 24.66 -4.03 6.32
C ILE A 23 24.99 -3.89 7.80
N TYR A 24 24.00 -3.55 8.62
CA TYR A 24 24.10 -3.73 10.06
C TYR A 24 23.85 -5.21 10.37
N THR A 25 24.89 -5.91 10.78
CA THR A 25 24.77 -7.27 11.29
C THR A 25 23.99 -7.24 12.61
N ALA A 26 23.10 -8.21 12.83
CA ALA A 26 22.21 -8.31 13.99
C ALA A 26 22.90 -8.32 15.36
N GLU A 27 24.21 -8.37 15.40
CA GLU A 27 25.04 -8.41 16.62
C GLU A 27 25.29 -7.03 17.24
N GLU A 28 25.11 -5.92 16.50
CA GLU A 28 25.53 -4.59 16.97
C GLU A 28 24.46 -3.81 17.76
N THR A 29 23.21 -4.25 17.81
CA THR A 29 22.13 -3.50 18.47
C THR A 29 21.76 -4.10 19.83
N ARG A 30 22.62 -3.92 20.81
CA ARG A 30 22.36 -4.38 22.20
C ARG A 30 21.62 -3.34 23.08
N TYR A 31 21.48 -2.12 22.61
CA TYR A 31 20.96 -1.04 23.46
C TYR A 31 19.47 -0.85 23.25
N VAL A 32 18.72 -0.88 24.36
CA VAL A 32 17.30 -0.63 24.43
C VAL A 32 17.04 0.63 25.25
N THR A 33 16.17 1.51 24.80
CA THR A 33 15.72 2.67 25.54
C THR A 33 14.21 2.67 25.68
N PRO A 34 13.64 3.05 26.84
CA PRO A 34 12.21 3.25 26.95
C PRO A 34 11.73 4.59 26.37
N ILE A 35 12.64 5.56 26.23
CA ILE A 35 12.32 6.89 25.67
C ILE A 35 13.45 7.31 24.77
N GLU A 36 13.13 7.80 23.59
CA GLU A 36 14.03 8.44 22.64
C GLU A 36 13.49 9.79 22.22
N LEU A 37 14.34 10.82 22.25
CA LEU A 37 14.00 12.18 21.83
C LEU A 37 14.99 12.59 20.74
N ASP A 38 14.49 12.75 19.51
CA ASP A 38 15.30 13.13 18.36
C ASP A 38 14.98 14.56 17.94
N LEU A 39 15.95 15.46 18.05
CA LEU A 39 15.79 16.79 17.44
C LEU A 39 15.98 16.70 15.94
N ALA A 40 17.12 16.20 15.51
CA ALA A 40 17.44 15.78 14.14
C ALA A 40 18.61 14.81 14.26
N SER A 41 18.47 13.58 13.79
CA SER A 41 19.56 12.60 13.85
C SER A 41 20.84 13.17 13.20
N PRO A 42 22.02 13.13 13.85
CA PRO A 42 22.36 12.35 15.06
C PRO A 42 22.18 13.07 16.40
N LEU A 43 21.49 14.20 16.48
CA LEU A 43 21.21 14.93 17.73
C LEU A 43 20.01 14.32 18.44
N GLN A 44 20.24 13.32 19.28
CA GLN A 44 19.22 12.57 19.99
C GLN A 44 19.58 12.29 21.44
N LEU A 45 18.56 11.99 22.25
CA LEU A 45 18.69 11.56 23.63
C LEU A 45 17.96 10.21 23.82
N PRO A 46 18.65 9.18 24.37
CA PRO A 46 20.04 9.21 24.82
C PRO A 46 21.02 9.35 23.66
N GLN A 47 22.17 10.01 23.92
CA GLN A 47 23.25 10.11 22.92
C GLN A 47 23.84 8.73 22.63
N TRP A 48 24.06 8.44 21.37
CA TRP A 48 24.61 7.17 20.93
C TRP A 48 25.81 7.35 19.98
N SER A 49 26.51 6.26 19.75
CA SER A 49 27.56 6.24 18.74
C SER A 49 26.95 6.36 17.33
N PRO A 50 27.57 7.10 16.40
CA PRO A 50 27.02 7.29 15.03
C PRO A 50 26.73 6.00 14.27
N CYS A 51 27.14 4.85 14.79
CA CYS A 51 27.09 3.57 14.10
C CYS A 51 25.97 2.62 14.53
N SER A 52 25.21 2.89 15.60
CA SER A 52 24.20 1.93 16.11
C SER A 52 22.96 2.62 16.64
N PRO A 53 21.85 2.65 15.88
CA PRO A 53 20.58 3.20 16.35
C PRO A 53 19.98 2.34 17.47
N TRP A 54 19.24 2.99 18.37
CA TRP A 54 18.59 2.34 19.51
C TRP A 54 17.39 1.48 19.09
N ARG A 55 17.09 0.51 19.94
CA ARG A 55 15.78 -0.17 19.98
C ARG A 55 14.90 0.58 20.97
N VAL A 56 13.83 1.15 20.52
CA VAL A 56 12.88 1.87 21.37
C VAL A 56 11.79 0.92 21.84
N TRP A 57 11.71 0.72 23.16
CA TRP A 57 10.61 -0.04 23.79
C TRP A 57 9.81 0.89 24.66
N GLY A 58 8.99 1.75 24.04
CA GLY A 58 8.21 2.75 24.74
C GLY A 58 7.83 3.92 23.85
N ILE A 59 8.45 5.10 24.03
CA ILE A 59 8.07 6.32 23.34
C ILE A 59 9.28 6.89 22.59
N ARG A 60 9.09 7.19 21.30
CA ARG A 60 9.99 7.99 20.47
C ARG A 60 9.30 9.30 20.08
N LEU A 61 10.01 10.42 20.21
CA LEU A 61 9.54 11.72 19.77
C LEU A 61 10.57 12.34 18.81
N ASP A 62 10.16 12.49 17.55
CA ASP A 62 10.99 13.00 16.46
C ASP A 62 10.60 14.44 16.14
N PHE A 63 11.36 15.42 16.63
CA PHE A 63 11.03 16.84 16.43
C PHE A 63 11.21 17.27 14.96
N ILE A 64 12.27 16.80 14.29
CA ILE A 64 12.50 17.06 12.86
C ILE A 64 12.68 15.74 12.13
N TYR A 65 13.64 14.93 12.55
CA TYR A 65 13.96 13.65 11.93
C TYR A 65 14.56 12.70 12.97
N GLY A 66 13.88 11.60 13.22
CA GLY A 66 14.35 10.52 14.08
C GLY A 66 14.80 9.30 13.28
N ARG A 67 15.80 8.58 13.81
CA ARG A 67 16.28 7.33 13.23
C ARG A 67 16.51 6.29 14.33
N SER A 68 15.75 5.22 14.31
CA SER A 68 15.87 4.11 15.26
C SER A 68 16.06 2.77 14.55
N PHE A 69 16.54 1.77 15.27
CA PHE A 69 16.65 0.41 14.74
C PHE A 69 15.27 -0.24 14.64
N CYS A 70 14.52 -0.27 15.72
CA CYS A 70 13.13 -0.70 15.75
C CYS A 70 12.37 0.08 16.82
N VAL A 71 11.04 0.16 16.68
CA VAL A 71 10.15 0.82 17.63
C VAL A 71 9.05 -0.16 18.06
N TYR A 72 8.97 -0.39 19.37
CA TYR A 72 7.90 -1.15 20.02
C TYR A 72 7.17 -0.22 21.00
N GLY A 73 6.10 0.43 20.55
CA GLY A 73 5.35 1.38 21.38
C GLY A 73 4.75 2.53 20.59
N ILE A 74 5.09 3.76 20.96
CA ILE A 74 4.56 4.98 20.33
C ILE A 74 5.73 5.74 19.68
N ASP A 75 5.54 6.11 18.44
CA ASP A 75 6.42 6.97 17.68
C ASP A 75 5.63 8.17 17.17
N ALA A 76 6.09 9.37 17.50
CA ALA A 76 5.42 10.60 17.10
C ALA A 76 6.41 11.69 16.70
N GLY A 77 6.12 12.41 15.61
CA GLY A 77 7.02 13.47 15.18
C GLY A 77 6.74 14.05 13.80
N ILE A 78 7.75 14.69 13.22
CA ILE A 78 7.65 15.22 11.87
C ILE A 78 8.08 14.18 10.85
N SER A 79 9.20 13.49 11.07
CA SER A 79 9.67 12.45 10.16
C SER A 79 10.40 11.34 10.93
N GLY A 80 9.92 10.13 10.81
CA GLY A 80 10.50 8.93 11.42
C GLY A 80 11.11 8.00 10.38
N TYR A 81 12.32 7.50 10.65
CA TYR A 81 12.92 6.40 9.92
C TYR A 81 13.26 5.25 10.87
N THR A 82 12.62 4.13 10.66
CA THR A 82 12.90 2.90 11.41
C THR A 82 13.57 1.90 10.47
N LEU A 83 14.75 1.43 10.86
CA LEU A 83 15.58 0.55 10.03
C LEU A 83 14.96 -0.83 9.83
N THR A 84 14.32 -1.36 10.87
CA THR A 84 13.63 -2.65 10.84
C THR A 84 12.14 -2.46 11.12
N ASP A 85 11.62 -2.91 12.23
CA ASP A 85 10.21 -3.10 12.45
C ASP A 85 9.60 -2.05 13.38
N VAL A 86 8.32 -1.76 13.16
CA VAL A 86 7.49 -0.94 14.06
C VAL A 86 6.31 -1.77 14.54
N TYR A 87 6.15 -1.89 15.85
CA TYR A 87 4.97 -2.50 16.47
C TYR A 87 4.34 -1.56 17.50
N GLY A 88 3.17 -1.05 17.16
CA GLY A 88 2.43 -0.11 18.03
C GLY A 88 1.74 1.00 17.26
N ILE A 89 1.99 2.25 17.64
CA ILE A 89 1.40 3.44 17.01
C ILE A 89 2.53 4.32 16.49
N GLU A 90 2.54 4.57 15.20
CA GLU A 90 3.45 5.51 14.55
C GLU A 90 2.62 6.66 13.94
N ALA A 91 2.92 7.90 14.36
CA ALA A 91 2.18 9.08 13.94
C ALA A 91 3.14 10.22 13.61
N THR A 92 3.55 10.31 12.35
CA THR A 92 4.47 11.36 11.89
C THR A 92 3.98 12.01 10.59
N GLY A 93 4.69 13.03 10.11
CA GLY A 93 4.44 13.58 8.79
C GLY A 93 4.85 12.60 7.67
N PHE A 94 6.03 11.97 7.84
CA PHE A 94 6.57 10.95 6.94
C PHE A 94 7.05 9.75 7.76
N ASN A 95 6.47 8.59 7.54
CA ASN A 95 6.87 7.32 8.12
C ASN A 95 7.65 6.50 7.09
N LEU A 96 8.88 6.15 7.41
CA LEU A 96 9.74 5.30 6.60
C LEU A 96 10.16 4.08 7.42
N VAL A 97 9.77 2.88 6.99
CA VAL A 97 10.06 1.64 7.71
C VAL A 97 10.75 0.65 6.78
N GLY A 98 11.90 0.15 7.21
CA GLY A 98 12.71 -0.79 6.44
C GLY A 98 12.24 -2.25 6.54
N GLY A 99 11.56 -2.62 7.61
CA GLY A 99 10.97 -3.94 7.86
C GLY A 99 9.45 -3.89 7.92
N ASP A 100 8.88 -4.61 8.87
CA ASP A 100 7.44 -4.81 9.02
C ASP A 100 6.78 -3.77 9.93
N VAL A 101 5.50 -3.52 9.71
CA VAL A 101 4.68 -2.66 10.58
C VAL A 101 3.48 -3.46 11.11
N GLY A 102 3.34 -3.47 12.44
CA GLY A 102 2.19 -4.05 13.11
C GLY A 102 1.49 -3.05 14.03
N GLY A 103 0.23 -2.71 13.74
CA GLY A 103 -0.55 -1.80 14.56
C GLY A 103 -1.17 -0.63 13.78
N ILE A 104 -0.90 0.61 14.21
CA ILE A 104 -1.48 1.82 13.59
C ILE A 104 -0.36 2.71 13.08
N GLN A 105 -0.38 3.02 11.78
CA GLN A 105 0.55 3.93 11.15
C GLN A 105 -0.20 5.12 10.53
N LEU A 106 0.09 6.31 11.01
CA LEU A 106 -0.52 7.56 10.56
C LEU A 106 0.56 8.47 10.00
N GLY A 107 0.58 8.64 8.69
CA GLY A 107 1.45 9.58 8.01
C GLY A 107 0.66 10.81 7.55
N ALA A 108 0.95 12.01 8.08
CA ALA A 108 0.23 13.19 7.62
C ALA A 108 0.44 13.44 6.11
N ILE A 109 1.55 13.00 5.56
CA ILE A 109 1.85 13.07 4.11
C ILE A 109 1.99 11.67 3.53
N ALA A 110 2.91 10.84 4.07
CA ALA A 110 3.21 9.56 3.47
C ALA A 110 3.64 8.49 4.48
N ASN A 111 3.28 7.25 4.16
CA ASN A 111 3.84 6.05 4.77
C ASN A 111 4.54 5.23 3.68
N ALA A 112 5.78 4.82 3.94
CA ALA A 112 6.54 3.95 3.06
C ALA A 112 7.13 2.78 3.86
N VAL A 113 6.71 1.57 3.52
CA VAL A 113 7.12 0.33 4.21
C VAL A 113 7.69 -0.64 3.20
N ARG A 114 8.83 -1.25 3.52
CA ARG A 114 9.46 -2.26 2.64
C ARG A 114 8.97 -3.67 2.92
N GLY A 115 8.70 -3.97 4.18
CA GLY A 115 8.17 -5.26 4.62
C GLY A 115 6.64 -5.33 4.53
N ASP A 116 6.07 -6.17 5.37
CA ASP A 116 4.65 -6.38 5.47
C ASP A 116 4.00 -5.39 6.45
N VAL A 117 2.75 -5.05 6.20
CA VAL A 117 1.97 -4.16 7.07
C VAL A 117 0.72 -4.88 7.56
N GLY A 118 0.55 -4.93 8.88
CA GLY A 118 -0.64 -5.50 9.52
C GLY A 118 -1.34 -4.49 10.42
N GLY A 119 -2.59 -4.15 10.13
CA GLY A 119 -3.39 -3.25 10.97
C GLY A 119 -4.05 -2.09 10.22
N ILE A 120 -3.85 -0.86 10.72
CA ILE A 120 -4.44 0.35 10.14
C ILE A 120 -3.33 1.26 9.62
N GLN A 121 -3.39 1.63 8.35
CA GLN A 121 -2.45 2.57 7.75
C GLN A 121 -3.21 3.72 7.08
N VAL A 122 -2.94 4.95 7.53
CA VAL A 122 -3.53 6.15 6.95
C VAL A 122 -2.42 7.10 6.50
N GLY A 123 -2.43 7.45 5.23
CA GLY A 123 -1.53 8.44 4.65
C GLY A 123 -2.32 9.63 4.09
N GLY A 124 -1.86 10.85 4.32
CA GLY A 124 -2.51 12.03 3.72
C GLY A 124 -2.44 12.02 2.20
N ALA A 125 -1.30 11.68 1.64
CA ALA A 125 -1.13 11.59 0.19
C ALA A 125 -0.86 10.16 -0.29
N VAL A 126 0.12 9.46 0.28
CA VAL A 126 0.58 8.17 -0.25
C VAL A 126 0.80 7.15 0.86
N ASN A 127 0.31 5.95 0.65
CA ASN A 127 0.77 4.73 1.29
C ASN A 127 1.49 3.87 0.25
N TRP A 128 2.73 3.49 0.54
CA TRP A 128 3.53 2.67 -0.35
C TRP A 128 4.14 1.50 0.40
N ASN A 129 3.68 0.30 0.10
CA ASN A 129 4.12 -0.93 0.73
C ASN A 129 4.64 -1.90 -0.34
N ARG A 130 5.87 -2.38 -0.17
CA ARG A 130 6.43 -3.38 -1.10
C ARG A 130 5.95 -4.79 -0.81
N GLY A 131 5.73 -5.09 0.47
CA GLY A 131 5.25 -6.38 0.93
C GLY A 131 3.74 -6.52 0.86
N GLN A 132 3.22 -7.38 1.71
CA GLN A 132 1.78 -7.59 1.86
C GLN A 132 1.18 -6.56 2.81
N PHE A 133 0.01 -6.05 2.47
CA PHE A 133 -0.79 -5.24 3.37
C PHE A 133 -2.00 -6.05 3.86
N GLY A 134 -2.16 -6.14 5.18
CA GLY A 134 -3.32 -6.78 5.81
C GLY A 134 -4.05 -5.84 6.78
N GLY A 135 -5.33 -5.52 6.49
CA GLY A 135 -6.12 -4.67 7.39
C GLY A 135 -6.91 -3.55 6.69
N VAL A 136 -6.82 -2.32 7.22
CA VAL A 136 -7.54 -1.15 6.66
C VAL A 136 -6.53 -0.08 6.24
N GLN A 137 -6.59 0.33 4.98
CA GLN A 137 -5.67 1.32 4.39
C GLN A 137 -6.43 2.48 3.77
N GLY A 138 -5.96 3.71 3.99
CA GLY A 138 -6.53 4.91 3.40
C GLY A 138 -5.48 5.95 3.03
N ALA A 139 -5.52 6.47 1.79
CA ALA A 139 -4.73 7.60 1.30
C ALA A 139 -5.29 8.13 -0.02
N LEU A 140 -4.75 9.23 -0.55
CA LEU A 140 -5.08 9.61 -1.94
C LEU A 140 -4.58 8.55 -2.92
N VAL A 141 -3.37 8.01 -2.68
CA VAL A 141 -2.77 6.95 -3.49
C VAL A 141 -2.30 5.82 -2.59
N ASN A 142 -2.77 4.61 -2.84
CA ASN A 142 -2.30 3.40 -2.19
C ASN A 142 -1.57 2.52 -3.21
N VAL A 143 -0.39 2.05 -2.86
CA VAL A 143 0.43 1.15 -3.68
C VAL A 143 0.91 -0.02 -2.82
N ASN A 144 0.57 -1.25 -3.19
CA ASN A 144 0.97 -2.44 -2.45
C ASN A 144 1.55 -3.53 -3.36
N GLY A 145 2.40 -4.38 -2.76
CA GLY A 145 2.78 -5.65 -3.35
C GLY A 145 1.58 -6.59 -3.44
N SER A 146 0.97 -6.92 -2.31
CA SER A 146 -0.31 -7.65 -2.21
C SER A 146 -1.20 -6.99 -1.17
N PHE A 147 -2.49 -7.27 -1.22
CA PHE A 147 -3.45 -6.61 -0.34
C PHE A 147 -4.49 -7.60 0.19
N ALA A 148 -4.82 -7.48 1.48
CA ALA A 148 -5.92 -8.22 2.10
C ALA A 148 -6.67 -7.34 3.11
N GLY A 149 -7.95 -7.03 2.86
CA GLY A 149 -8.77 -6.24 3.79
C GLY A 149 -9.62 -5.17 3.12
N ALA A 150 -9.53 -3.91 3.57
CA ALA A 150 -10.26 -2.77 3.02
C ALA A 150 -9.33 -1.62 2.64
N GLN A 151 -9.37 -1.19 1.39
CA GLN A 151 -8.54 -0.14 0.83
C GLN A 151 -9.39 1.00 0.27
N PHE A 152 -9.07 2.22 0.69
CA PHE A 152 -9.79 3.43 0.33
C PHE A 152 -8.82 4.47 -0.24
N GLY A 153 -9.05 4.96 -1.46
CA GLY A 153 -8.18 5.98 -2.06
C GLY A 153 -8.80 6.62 -3.29
N LEU A 154 -8.15 7.65 -3.84
CA LEU A 154 -8.49 8.07 -5.20
C LEU A 154 -7.92 7.08 -6.21
N PHE A 155 -6.67 6.63 -5.99
CA PHE A 155 -6.01 5.63 -6.82
C PHE A 155 -5.44 4.50 -5.96
N ASN A 156 -5.81 3.29 -6.29
CA ASN A 156 -5.32 2.08 -5.67
C ASN A 156 -4.59 1.26 -6.73
N TRP A 157 -3.34 0.89 -6.44
CA TRP A 157 -2.48 0.10 -7.32
C TRP A 157 -1.89 -1.07 -6.55
N ASP A 158 -2.27 -2.27 -6.92
CA ASP A 158 -1.79 -3.49 -6.29
C ASP A 158 -1.19 -4.43 -7.35
N SER A 159 0.00 -4.96 -7.09
CA SER A 159 0.76 -5.74 -8.07
C SER A 159 0.68 -7.25 -7.87
N GLY A 160 0.30 -7.70 -6.68
CA GLY A 160 0.17 -9.11 -6.33
C GLY A 160 -1.28 -9.60 -6.23
N ILE A 161 -1.50 -10.65 -5.46
CA ILE A 161 -2.84 -11.18 -5.20
C ILE A 161 -3.54 -10.34 -4.14
N CYS A 162 -4.78 -9.97 -4.41
CA CYS A 162 -5.55 -9.06 -3.59
C CYS A 162 -6.88 -9.67 -3.15
N TYR A 163 -7.24 -9.42 -1.88
CA TYR A 163 -8.48 -9.94 -1.27
C TYR A 163 -9.23 -8.83 -0.55
N GLY A 164 -10.54 -8.71 -0.78
CA GLY A 164 -11.41 -7.88 0.06
C GLY A 164 -12.13 -6.74 -0.67
N LEU A 165 -12.15 -5.56 -0.04
CA LEU A 165 -12.84 -4.37 -0.56
C LEU A 165 -11.84 -3.31 -1.02
N GLN A 166 -12.00 -2.86 -2.25
CA GLN A 166 -11.22 -1.74 -2.80
C GLN A 166 -12.17 -0.66 -3.32
N THR A 167 -11.98 0.58 -2.87
CA THR A 167 -12.79 1.70 -3.36
C THR A 167 -11.92 2.88 -3.76
N GLY A 168 -12.25 3.49 -4.92
CA GLY A 168 -11.50 4.63 -5.43
C GLY A 168 -12.08 5.20 -6.73
N VAL A 169 -11.43 6.21 -7.26
CA VAL A 169 -11.70 6.66 -8.62
C VAL A 169 -11.07 5.68 -9.61
N GLY A 170 -9.84 5.26 -9.36
CA GLY A 170 -9.13 4.27 -10.16
C GLY A 170 -8.60 3.12 -9.29
N ASN A 171 -9.00 1.90 -9.61
CA ASN A 171 -8.51 0.68 -8.99
C ASN A 171 -7.79 -0.15 -10.06
N VAL A 172 -6.51 -0.48 -9.83
CA VAL A 172 -5.68 -1.25 -10.74
C VAL A 172 -5.06 -2.43 -9.99
N ASN A 173 -5.38 -3.63 -10.44
CA ASN A 173 -4.84 -4.88 -9.90
C ASN A 173 -4.14 -5.65 -11.01
N VAL A 174 -2.80 -5.72 -10.92
CA VAL A 174 -1.96 -6.26 -12.00
C VAL A 174 -1.92 -7.79 -12.02
N ASN A 175 -2.47 -8.44 -11.01
CA ASN A 175 -2.51 -9.90 -10.94
C ASN A 175 -3.95 -10.40 -10.70
N GLU A 176 -4.22 -10.96 -9.55
CA GLU A 176 -5.51 -11.57 -9.21
C GLU A 176 -6.20 -10.79 -8.11
N TYR A 177 -7.49 -10.53 -8.28
CA TYR A 177 -8.31 -9.86 -7.30
C TYR A 177 -9.54 -10.70 -6.93
N LEU A 178 -9.70 -10.97 -5.64
CA LEU A 178 -10.85 -11.69 -5.10
C LEU A 178 -11.64 -10.78 -4.15
N GLY A 179 -12.82 -10.34 -4.56
CA GLY A 179 -13.64 -9.50 -3.68
C GLY A 179 -14.50 -8.49 -4.40
N VAL A 180 -14.56 -7.26 -3.85
CA VAL A 180 -15.41 -6.19 -4.35
C VAL A 180 -14.57 -4.97 -4.69
N SER A 181 -14.55 -4.58 -5.96
CA SER A 181 -13.90 -3.36 -6.45
C SER A 181 -14.95 -2.34 -6.87
N VAL A 182 -14.94 -1.17 -6.27
CA VAL A 182 -15.87 -0.07 -6.56
C VAL A 182 -15.08 1.17 -6.96
N GLY A 183 -15.34 1.68 -8.18
CA GLY A 183 -14.61 2.85 -8.67
C GLY A 183 -15.22 3.44 -9.92
N VAL A 184 -14.63 4.50 -10.43
CA VAL A 184 -14.98 4.99 -11.76
C VAL A 184 -14.37 4.08 -12.82
N VAL A 185 -13.12 3.70 -12.62
CA VAL A 185 -12.39 2.78 -13.49
C VAL A 185 -11.79 1.65 -12.65
N ASN A 186 -12.14 0.42 -12.97
CA ASN A 186 -11.58 -0.78 -12.39
C ASN A 186 -10.87 -1.60 -13.47
N LEU A 187 -9.56 -1.79 -13.32
CA LEU A 187 -8.71 -2.57 -14.23
C LEU A 187 -8.11 -3.74 -13.45
N THR A 188 -8.32 -4.93 -13.91
CA THR A 188 -7.85 -6.13 -13.21
C THR A 188 -7.41 -7.18 -14.23
N THR A 189 -6.30 -7.88 -13.99
CA THR A 189 -5.88 -8.95 -14.89
C THR A 189 -6.76 -10.19 -14.73
N ARG A 190 -6.95 -10.67 -13.50
CA ARG A 190 -7.88 -11.76 -13.18
C ARG A 190 -8.79 -11.35 -12.03
N MET A 191 -10.09 -11.54 -12.18
CA MET A 191 -11.09 -11.07 -11.22
C MET A 191 -12.03 -12.19 -10.80
N HIS A 192 -12.22 -12.31 -9.48
CA HIS A 192 -13.23 -13.19 -8.87
C HIS A 192 -14.10 -12.38 -7.91
N GLY A 193 -15.37 -12.13 -8.28
CA GLY A 193 -16.32 -11.43 -7.43
C GLY A 193 -17.07 -10.30 -8.12
N LEU A 194 -17.02 -9.08 -7.56
CA LEU A 194 -17.85 -7.94 -8.03
C LEU A 194 -17.01 -6.74 -8.42
N GLN A 195 -17.16 -6.25 -9.64
CA GLN A 195 -16.68 -4.93 -10.07
C GLN A 195 -17.86 -3.99 -10.31
N MET A 196 -17.82 -2.81 -9.73
CA MET A 196 -18.82 -1.75 -9.92
C MET A 196 -18.13 -0.45 -10.32
N GLY A 197 -18.51 0.12 -11.46
CA GLY A 197 -17.91 1.36 -11.93
C GLY A 197 -18.52 1.92 -13.20
N VAL A 198 -17.90 2.92 -13.76
CA VAL A 198 -18.24 3.41 -15.10
C VAL A 198 -17.60 2.50 -16.15
N VAL A 199 -16.33 2.18 -15.95
CA VAL A 199 -15.55 1.26 -16.80
C VAL A 199 -14.97 0.16 -15.94
N ASN A 200 -15.31 -1.07 -16.28
CA ASN A 200 -14.75 -2.27 -15.68
C ASN A 200 -14.05 -3.10 -16.77
N GLU A 201 -12.79 -3.41 -16.59
CA GLU A 201 -12.00 -4.20 -17.56
C GLU A 201 -11.27 -5.35 -16.86
N ILE A 202 -11.38 -6.53 -17.43
CA ILE A 202 -10.64 -7.72 -17.04
C ILE A 202 -9.80 -8.17 -18.23
N GLU A 203 -8.47 -8.11 -18.07
CA GLU A 203 -7.54 -8.37 -19.18
C GLU A 203 -7.48 -9.85 -19.61
N GLU A 204 -7.65 -10.77 -18.67
CA GLU A 204 -7.56 -12.21 -18.93
C GLU A 204 -8.88 -12.92 -18.61
N VAL A 205 -9.04 -13.36 -17.38
CA VAL A 205 -10.15 -14.21 -16.95
C VAL A 205 -10.88 -13.59 -15.77
N GLY A 206 -12.20 -13.61 -15.81
CA GLY A 206 -13.05 -13.20 -14.70
C GLY A 206 -14.21 -14.12 -14.44
N ASP A 207 -14.64 -14.17 -13.19
CA ASP A 207 -15.90 -14.77 -12.79
C ASP A 207 -16.63 -13.91 -11.76
N GLY A 208 -17.95 -13.89 -11.85
CA GLY A 208 -18.80 -13.12 -10.93
C GLY A 208 -19.70 -12.10 -11.63
N VAL A 209 -19.62 -10.82 -11.19
CA VAL A 209 -20.52 -9.76 -11.69
C VAL A 209 -19.74 -8.48 -11.99
N GLN A 210 -19.97 -7.92 -13.17
CA GLN A 210 -19.55 -6.57 -13.52
C GLN A 210 -20.79 -5.66 -13.71
N ILE A 211 -20.81 -4.51 -13.04
CA ILE A 211 -21.89 -3.52 -13.15
C ILE A 211 -21.25 -2.18 -13.52
N GLY A 212 -21.59 -1.66 -14.72
CA GLY A 212 -21.02 -0.41 -15.20
C GLY A 212 -21.66 0.12 -16.46
N LEU A 213 -21.16 1.21 -17.01
CA LEU A 213 -21.57 1.65 -18.33
C LEU A 213 -20.88 0.80 -19.42
N ILE A 214 -19.60 0.50 -19.21
CA ILE A 214 -18.77 -0.31 -20.11
C ILE A 214 -18.14 -1.41 -19.27
N ASN A 215 -18.42 -2.65 -19.60
CA ASN A 215 -17.83 -3.82 -19.01
C ASN A 215 -17.08 -4.61 -20.10
N GLY A 216 -15.80 -4.87 -19.88
CA GLY A 216 -14.94 -5.63 -20.77
C GLY A 216 -14.30 -6.80 -20.06
N ALA A 217 -14.19 -7.92 -20.76
CA ALA A 217 -13.38 -9.06 -20.34
C ALA A 217 -12.93 -9.85 -21.57
N LYS A 218 -11.79 -10.48 -21.49
CA LYS A 218 -11.35 -11.42 -22.51
C LYS A 218 -12.11 -12.73 -22.38
N GLU A 219 -12.14 -13.28 -21.18
CA GLU A 219 -12.94 -14.44 -20.78
C GLU A 219 -13.71 -14.12 -19.50
N PHE A 220 -14.99 -14.44 -19.47
CA PHE A 220 -15.81 -14.14 -18.31
C PHE A 220 -16.90 -15.19 -18.09
N THR A 221 -17.01 -15.65 -16.85
CA THR A 221 -18.09 -16.52 -16.40
C THR A 221 -18.95 -15.78 -15.39
N GLY A 222 -20.20 -15.52 -15.72
CA GLY A 222 -21.12 -14.78 -14.84
C GLY A 222 -21.94 -13.75 -15.58
N VAL A 223 -22.16 -12.57 -14.97
CA VAL A 223 -23.09 -11.56 -15.48
C VAL A 223 -22.43 -10.18 -15.59
N GLN A 224 -22.54 -9.58 -16.77
CA GLN A 224 -22.20 -8.17 -17.01
C GLN A 224 -23.49 -7.37 -17.20
N ILE A 225 -23.65 -6.27 -16.47
CA ILE A 225 -24.80 -5.35 -16.54
C ILE A 225 -24.28 -3.96 -16.89
N GLY A 226 -24.65 -3.45 -18.08
CA GLY A 226 -24.17 -2.14 -18.54
C GLY A 226 -24.66 -1.80 -19.94
N LEU A 227 -24.39 -0.57 -20.40
CA LEU A 227 -24.77 -0.17 -21.76
C LEU A 227 -24.01 -0.98 -22.82
N PHE A 228 -22.72 -1.23 -22.56
CA PHE A 228 -21.87 -2.02 -23.43
C PHE A 228 -21.17 -3.10 -22.60
N ASN A 229 -21.43 -4.35 -22.92
CA ASN A 229 -20.84 -5.52 -22.28
C ASN A 229 -20.09 -6.33 -23.33
N VAL A 230 -18.81 -6.58 -23.11
CA VAL A 230 -17.91 -7.24 -24.03
C VAL A 230 -17.27 -8.44 -23.37
N ILE A 231 -17.46 -9.62 -23.97
CA ILE A 231 -16.71 -10.85 -23.62
C ILE A 231 -16.08 -11.34 -24.91
N GLN A 232 -14.77 -11.10 -25.09
CA GLN A 232 -14.08 -11.29 -26.38
C GLN A 232 -14.16 -12.73 -26.89
N ASN A 233 -14.03 -13.71 -26.00
CA ASN A 233 -14.00 -15.14 -26.33
C ASN A 233 -15.38 -15.81 -26.18
N SER A 234 -16.49 -15.09 -26.36
CA SER A 234 -17.85 -15.65 -26.37
C SER A 234 -18.44 -15.72 -27.77
N GLU A 235 -19.48 -16.53 -27.97
CA GLU A 235 -20.20 -16.63 -29.23
C GLU A 235 -20.89 -15.29 -29.62
N LEU A 236 -21.29 -14.49 -28.63
CA LEU A 236 -21.83 -13.14 -28.78
C LEU A 236 -20.92 -12.15 -28.03
N PRO A 237 -19.87 -11.65 -28.67
CA PRO A 237 -18.86 -10.86 -28.00
C PRO A 237 -19.34 -9.53 -27.43
N ILE A 238 -20.39 -8.92 -28.01
CA ILE A 238 -20.89 -7.60 -27.59
C ILE A 238 -22.38 -7.67 -27.39
N MET A 239 -22.83 -7.30 -26.18
CA MET A 239 -24.25 -7.21 -25.84
C MET A 239 -24.56 -5.91 -25.11
N ALA A 240 -25.75 -5.34 -25.41
CA ALA A 240 -26.25 -4.19 -24.67
C ALA A 240 -27.07 -4.64 -23.47
N PHE A 241 -27.02 -3.85 -22.39
CA PHE A 241 -27.75 -3.98 -21.14
C PHE A 241 -27.31 -5.18 -20.27
N VAL A 242 -27.38 -6.40 -20.78
CA VAL A 242 -26.96 -7.60 -20.02
C VAL A 242 -26.24 -8.56 -20.95
N ASN A 243 -25.12 -9.08 -20.47
CA ASN A 243 -24.40 -10.20 -21.06
C ASN A 243 -24.17 -11.26 -19.97
N ALA A 244 -24.58 -12.47 -20.21
CA ALA A 244 -24.38 -13.58 -19.26
C ALA A 244 -23.76 -14.78 -20.01
N HIS A 245 -22.70 -15.32 -19.39
CA HIS A 245 -21.98 -16.48 -19.90
C HIS A 245 -21.68 -17.44 -18.73
N PHE A 246 -22.01 -18.75 -18.87
CA PHE A 246 -21.87 -19.76 -17.84
C PHE A 246 -21.18 -21.02 -18.35
#